data_72db4550740ffdf95a3ef5940de7fbcc
#
_entry.id   72db4550740ffdf95a3ef5940de7fbcc
#
_cell.length_a   1.000
_cell.length_b   1.000
_cell.length_c   1.000
_cell.angle_alpha   90.00
_cell.angle_beta   90.00
_cell.angle_gamma   90.00
#
_symmetry.space_group_name_H-M   'P 1'
#
loop_
_entity.id
_entity.type
_entity.pdbx_description
1 polymer ?
#
loop_
_entity_poly.entity_id
_entity_poly.type
_entity_poly.pdbx_seq_one_letter_code
_entity_poly.pdbx_strand_id
1 'polypeptide(L)'
;MCIRDSLSADRQAPAVPAMPFDPATLPRLTIIATGTSYYAAMVGKYWLENLAGVLVEVDIASEFRYREAALPAGGAAMFISQSGESLDTLMALRYARAGGQHILALVNQTESSIAREADLVLPTRAGPEISVASTKAFTTQLMALAVLAVDWALARGRLDAATATAHLRALGELPDLVGRVLRQLARYHPVAHRLAQARDILY
;
A
#
# COMPACT_ATOMS: atom_id res chain seq x y z
N MET A 1 4.34 -6.89 7.19
CA MET A 1 3.71 -6.05 8.20
C MET A 1 3.03 -6.96 9.17
N CYS A 2 3.48 -6.96 10.34
CA CYS A 2 2.55 -7.36 11.35
C CYS A 2 1.52 -6.22 11.42
N ILE A 3 0.25 -6.48 11.15
CA ILE A 3 -0.86 -5.55 11.44
C ILE A 3 -0.66 -4.88 12.82
N ARG A 4 -0.07 -5.62 13.75
CA ARG A 4 0.28 -5.14 15.10
C ARG A 4 1.19 -3.91 15.10
N ASP A 5 2.08 -3.76 14.10
CA ASP A 5 3.03 -2.63 14.06
C ASP A 5 2.44 -1.36 13.43
N SER A 6 1.28 -1.46 12.79
CA SER A 6 0.55 -0.33 12.21
C SER A 6 -0.64 0.11 13.05
N LEU A 7 -0.86 -0.56 14.18
CA LEU A 7 -1.90 -0.22 15.14
C LEU A 7 -1.26 0.10 16.49
N SER A 8 -1.90 0.98 17.25
CA SER A 8 -1.56 1.18 18.66
C SER A 8 -1.60 -0.15 19.44
N ALA A 9 -0.93 -0.22 20.57
CA ALA A 9 -0.83 -1.45 21.39
C ALA A 9 -2.22 -2.01 21.76
N ASP A 10 -3.19 -1.13 21.99
CA ASP A 10 -4.59 -1.46 22.28
C ASP A 10 -5.45 -1.66 21.02
N ARG A 11 -4.87 -1.50 19.81
CA ARG A 11 -5.53 -1.59 18.49
C ARG A 11 -6.70 -0.63 18.31
N GLN A 12 -6.68 0.51 18.97
CA GLN A 12 -7.75 1.49 18.91
C GLN A 12 -7.42 2.69 18.02
N ALA A 13 -6.14 2.89 17.71
CA ALA A 13 -5.67 3.97 16.86
C ALA A 13 -4.69 3.47 15.78
N PRO A 14 -4.58 4.15 14.63
CA PRO A 14 -3.52 3.88 13.67
C PRO A 14 -2.16 4.27 14.26
N ALA A 15 -1.13 3.46 13.99
CA ALA A 15 0.25 3.77 14.35
C ALA A 15 1.02 4.14 13.06
N VAL A 16 0.60 5.22 12.43
CA VAL A 16 1.24 5.76 11.22
C VAL A 16 2.23 6.84 11.64
N PRO A 17 3.46 6.86 11.10
CA PRO A 17 4.40 7.94 11.35
C PRO A 17 3.83 9.31 10.91
N ALA A 18 4.29 10.38 11.55
CA ALA A 18 3.88 11.74 11.16
C ALA A 18 4.22 12.02 9.70
N MET A 19 3.24 12.51 8.93
CA MET A 19 3.44 12.86 7.52
C MET A 19 4.28 14.13 7.40
N PRO A 20 5.08 14.27 6.32
CA PRO A 20 5.84 15.50 6.04
C PRO A 20 4.94 16.65 5.55
N PHE A 21 3.64 16.47 5.55
CA PHE A 21 2.59 17.43 5.17
C PHE A 21 1.34 17.19 6.02
N ASP A 22 0.39 18.12 5.97
CA ASP A 22 -0.92 17.93 6.60
C ASP A 22 -1.86 17.15 5.67
N PRO A 23 -2.27 15.90 6.04
CA PRO A 23 -3.21 15.13 5.24
C PRO A 23 -4.57 15.82 5.05
N ALA A 24 -4.97 16.71 5.97
CA ALA A 24 -6.24 17.42 5.88
C ALA A 24 -6.30 18.37 4.67
N THR A 25 -5.17 18.92 4.27
CA THR A 25 -5.07 19.92 3.20
C THR A 25 -4.45 19.37 1.91
N LEU A 26 -4.04 18.09 1.89
CA LEU A 26 -3.41 17.47 0.74
C LEU A 26 -4.33 17.56 -0.50
N PRO A 27 -3.92 18.23 -1.59
CA PRO A 27 -4.76 18.42 -2.77
C PRO A 27 -4.92 17.12 -3.58
N ARG A 28 -3.86 16.33 -3.69
CA ARG A 28 -3.85 15.05 -4.43
C ARG A 28 -2.71 14.16 -3.95
N LEU A 29 -2.97 12.87 -3.89
CA LEU A 29 -1.97 11.82 -3.79
C LEU A 29 -1.80 11.15 -5.15
N THR A 30 -0.58 11.04 -5.65
CA THR A 30 -0.26 10.20 -6.81
C THR A 30 0.45 8.94 -6.32
N ILE A 31 -0.08 7.74 -6.61
CA ILE A 31 0.53 6.48 -6.21
C ILE A 31 1.17 5.85 -7.44
N ILE A 32 2.47 5.57 -7.38
CA ILE A 32 3.26 5.05 -8.49
C ILE A 32 3.84 3.68 -8.10
N ALA A 33 3.61 2.68 -8.95
CA ALA A 33 4.07 1.33 -8.72
C ALA A 33 4.17 0.53 -10.02
N THR A 34 4.67 -0.71 -9.94
CA THR A 34 4.67 -1.69 -11.03
C THR A 34 4.14 -3.04 -10.54
N GLY A 35 3.69 -3.87 -11.48
CA GLY A 35 3.26 -5.25 -11.21
C GLY A 35 2.19 -5.35 -10.12
N THR A 36 2.34 -6.29 -9.21
CA THR A 36 1.37 -6.55 -8.13
C THR A 36 1.20 -5.36 -7.19
N SER A 37 2.25 -4.56 -6.96
CA SER A 37 2.18 -3.33 -6.17
C SER A 37 1.28 -2.26 -6.82
N TYR A 38 1.21 -2.23 -8.16
CA TYR A 38 0.26 -1.36 -8.87
C TYR A 38 -1.19 -1.76 -8.58
N TYR A 39 -1.50 -3.06 -8.53
CA TYR A 39 -2.84 -3.53 -8.16
C TYR A 39 -3.18 -3.22 -6.69
N ALA A 40 -2.19 -3.27 -5.79
CA ALA A 40 -2.40 -2.80 -4.42
C ALA A 40 -2.72 -1.30 -4.37
N ALA A 41 -2.03 -0.49 -5.18
CA ALA A 41 -2.30 0.94 -5.33
C ALA A 41 -3.72 1.21 -5.83
N MET A 42 -4.19 0.44 -6.81
CA MET A 42 -5.57 0.53 -7.33
C MET A 42 -6.63 0.31 -6.25
N VAL A 43 -6.43 -0.69 -5.39
CA VAL A 43 -7.33 -0.94 -4.24
C VAL A 43 -7.22 0.20 -3.22
N GLY A 44 -5.99 0.60 -2.89
CA GLY A 44 -5.71 1.70 -1.95
C GLY A 44 -6.34 3.02 -2.38
N LYS A 45 -6.38 3.29 -3.69
CA LYS A 45 -7.09 4.45 -4.25
C LYS A 45 -8.54 4.49 -3.79
N TYR A 46 -9.30 3.40 -3.97
CA TYR A 46 -10.71 3.36 -3.57
C TYR A 46 -10.90 3.61 -2.07
N TRP A 47 -10.03 3.06 -1.23
CA TRP A 47 -10.12 3.26 0.21
C TRP A 47 -9.82 4.70 0.61
N LEU A 48 -8.76 5.29 0.07
CA LEU A 48 -8.38 6.69 0.33
C LEU A 48 -9.43 7.68 -0.18
N GLU A 49 -9.97 7.46 -1.37
CA GLU A 49 -11.03 8.30 -1.92
C GLU A 49 -12.33 8.17 -1.12
N ASN A 50 -12.78 6.94 -0.82
CA ASN A 50 -14.06 6.71 -0.13
C ASN A 50 -14.01 7.11 1.34
N LEU A 51 -12.97 6.72 2.08
CA LEU A 51 -12.87 6.98 3.52
C LEU A 51 -12.33 8.38 3.81
N ALA A 52 -11.20 8.72 3.21
CA ALA A 52 -10.52 9.97 3.51
C ALA A 52 -10.92 11.15 2.59
N GLY A 53 -11.56 10.89 1.45
CA GLY A 53 -11.95 11.95 0.50
C GLY A 53 -10.74 12.64 -0.14
N VAL A 54 -9.61 11.94 -0.28
CA VAL A 54 -8.40 12.43 -0.97
C VAL A 54 -8.52 12.07 -2.44
N LEU A 55 -8.23 13.00 -3.33
CA LEU A 55 -8.09 12.70 -4.75
C LEU A 55 -6.85 11.84 -4.96
N VAL A 56 -7.01 10.67 -5.57
CA VAL A 56 -5.91 9.74 -5.80
C VAL A 56 -5.78 9.42 -7.29
N GLU A 57 -4.58 9.62 -7.82
CA GLU A 57 -4.18 9.12 -9.14
C GLU A 57 -3.26 7.92 -8.96
N VAL A 58 -3.44 6.89 -9.78
CA VAL A 58 -2.55 5.71 -9.77
C VAL A 58 -1.90 5.59 -11.14
N ASP A 59 -0.59 5.41 -11.16
CA ASP A 59 0.18 5.35 -12.41
C ASP A 59 1.22 4.22 -12.38
N ILE A 60 1.59 3.76 -13.57
CA ILE A 60 2.63 2.75 -13.76
C ILE A 60 3.99 3.44 -13.82
N ALA A 61 4.94 2.97 -13.01
CA ALA A 61 6.25 3.61 -12.86
C ALA A 61 7.04 3.71 -14.18
N SER A 62 6.92 2.73 -15.07
CA SER A 62 7.59 2.74 -16.38
C SER A 62 7.11 3.88 -17.29
N GLU A 63 5.84 4.30 -17.14
CA GLU A 63 5.24 5.32 -18.01
C GLU A 63 5.27 6.72 -17.38
N PHE A 64 5.17 6.78 -16.06
CA PHE A 64 4.92 8.01 -15.31
C PHE A 64 5.84 9.17 -15.68
N ARG A 65 7.16 8.93 -15.71
CA ARG A 65 8.13 10.00 -16.03
C ARG A 65 8.14 10.39 -17.50
N TYR A 66 7.81 9.46 -18.40
CA TYR A 66 7.90 9.69 -19.85
C TYR A 66 6.68 10.45 -20.39
N ARG A 67 5.52 10.30 -19.75
CA ARG A 67 4.32 11.02 -20.13
C ARG A 67 4.25 12.45 -19.61
N GLU A 68 5.29 12.90 -18.91
CA GLU A 68 5.35 14.24 -18.31
C GLU A 68 4.11 14.55 -17.43
N ALA A 69 3.85 13.67 -16.46
CA ALA A 69 2.68 13.73 -15.62
C ALA A 69 2.54 15.09 -14.92
N ALA A 70 1.35 15.69 -15.01
CA ALA A 70 1.07 16.95 -14.32
C ALA A 70 0.98 16.73 -12.80
N LEU A 71 1.80 17.42 -12.04
CA LEU A 71 1.88 17.33 -10.59
C LEU A 71 1.37 18.62 -9.95
N PRO A 72 0.37 18.57 -9.06
CA PRO A 72 -0.14 19.78 -8.40
C PRO A 72 0.87 20.26 -7.37
N ALA A 73 1.00 21.57 -7.22
CA ALA A 73 1.81 22.16 -6.16
C ALA A 73 1.30 21.69 -4.78
N GLY A 74 2.22 21.31 -3.88
CA GLY A 74 1.89 20.83 -2.54
C GLY A 74 1.27 19.42 -2.52
N GLY A 75 1.30 18.68 -3.63
CA GLY A 75 0.87 17.29 -3.71
C GLY A 75 1.86 16.32 -3.08
N ALA A 76 1.46 15.06 -2.93
CA ALA A 76 2.33 13.98 -2.51
C ALA A 76 2.37 12.86 -3.56
N ALA A 77 3.51 12.20 -3.66
CA ALA A 77 3.71 11.03 -4.49
C ALA A 77 4.14 9.85 -3.60
N MET A 78 3.41 8.74 -3.68
CA MET A 78 3.70 7.50 -2.94
C MET A 78 4.23 6.45 -3.89
N PHE A 79 5.38 5.88 -3.56
CA PHE A 79 6.04 4.83 -4.33
C PHE A 79 5.92 3.50 -3.60
N ILE A 80 5.23 2.54 -4.22
CA ILE A 80 5.01 1.21 -3.64
C ILE A 80 5.92 0.20 -4.33
N SER A 81 6.79 -0.44 -3.54
CA SER A 81 7.71 -1.46 -4.04
C SER A 81 8.03 -2.48 -2.96
N GLN A 82 8.10 -3.76 -3.31
CA GLN A 82 8.55 -4.79 -2.37
C GLN A 82 10.06 -4.64 -2.10
N SER A 83 10.88 -4.59 -3.13
CA SER A 83 12.33 -4.51 -3.01
C SER A 83 12.83 -3.09 -2.73
N GLY A 84 12.10 -2.07 -3.19
CA GLY A 84 12.55 -0.69 -3.18
C GLY A 84 13.73 -0.39 -4.12
N GLU A 85 14.04 -1.31 -5.04
CA GLU A 85 15.17 -1.21 -5.98
C GLU A 85 14.73 -1.19 -7.46
N SER A 86 13.43 -1.18 -7.75
CA SER A 86 12.92 -1.11 -9.12
C SER A 86 13.36 0.20 -9.78
N LEU A 87 14.15 0.11 -10.84
CA LEU A 87 14.75 1.29 -11.48
C LEU A 87 13.69 2.28 -11.98
N ASP A 88 12.65 1.79 -12.65
CA ASP A 88 11.57 2.66 -13.14
C ASP A 88 10.88 3.40 -11.99
N THR A 89 10.62 2.71 -10.88
CA THR A 89 10.00 3.31 -9.69
C THR A 89 10.92 4.34 -9.05
N LEU A 90 12.21 4.08 -8.97
CA LEU A 90 13.21 5.03 -8.46
C LEU A 90 13.32 6.27 -9.35
N MET A 91 13.34 6.09 -10.67
CA MET A 91 13.40 7.21 -11.59
C MET A 91 12.12 8.03 -11.61
N ALA A 92 10.95 7.40 -11.44
CA ALA A 92 9.67 8.07 -11.26
C ALA A 92 9.64 8.88 -9.96
N LEU A 93 10.24 8.37 -8.87
CA LEU A 93 10.40 9.09 -7.62
C LEU A 93 11.20 10.39 -7.81
N ARG A 94 12.34 10.30 -8.49
CA ARG A 94 13.19 11.47 -8.76
C ARG A 94 12.47 12.51 -9.62
N TYR A 95 11.67 12.06 -10.59
CA TYR A 95 10.83 12.96 -11.39
C TYR A 95 9.80 13.68 -10.51
N ALA A 96 9.07 12.97 -9.64
CA ALA A 96 8.09 13.56 -8.74
C ALA A 96 8.74 14.52 -7.74
N ARG A 97 9.92 14.19 -7.22
CA ARG A 97 10.70 15.07 -6.34
C ARG A 97 11.10 16.36 -7.04
N ALA A 98 11.60 16.27 -8.28
CA ALA A 98 11.92 17.44 -9.08
C ALA A 98 10.68 18.31 -9.37
N GLY A 99 9.49 17.70 -9.43
CA GLY A 99 8.19 18.38 -9.51
C GLY A 99 7.65 18.92 -8.17
N GLY A 100 8.46 18.94 -7.10
CA GLY A 100 8.10 19.52 -5.81
C GLY A 100 7.07 18.74 -5.00
N GLN A 101 6.95 17.43 -5.23
CA GLN A 101 6.05 16.58 -4.46
C GLN A 101 6.71 16.11 -3.15
N HIS A 102 5.90 15.96 -2.09
CA HIS A 102 6.29 15.19 -0.91
C HIS A 102 6.40 13.71 -1.27
N ILE A 103 7.49 13.05 -0.91
CA ILE A 103 7.79 11.68 -1.33
C ILE A 103 7.55 10.69 -0.20
N LEU A 104 6.60 9.78 -0.40
CA LEU A 104 6.30 8.67 0.49
C LEU A 104 6.79 7.35 -0.14
N ALA A 105 7.39 6.48 0.63
CA ALA A 105 7.76 5.14 0.20
C ALA A 105 7.04 4.07 1.03
N LEU A 106 6.23 3.23 0.38
CA LEU A 106 5.66 2.03 0.98
C LEU A 106 6.47 0.83 0.51
N VAL A 107 7.43 0.38 1.33
CA VAL A 107 8.43 -0.63 0.93
C VAL A 107 8.60 -1.70 1.99
N ASN A 108 9.08 -2.88 1.57
CA ASN A 108 9.45 -3.94 2.50
C ASN A 108 10.92 -3.85 2.94
N GLN A 109 11.79 -3.36 2.06
CA GLN A 109 13.22 -3.17 2.35
C GLN A 109 13.50 -1.71 2.70
N THR A 110 13.68 -1.43 3.99
CA THR A 110 13.86 -0.07 4.51
C THR A 110 15.21 0.55 4.19
N GLU A 111 16.20 -0.28 3.82
CA GLU A 111 17.54 0.17 3.42
C GLU A 111 17.69 0.33 1.89
N SER A 112 16.58 0.25 1.16
CA SER A 112 16.57 0.34 -0.30
C SER A 112 16.79 1.76 -0.81
N SER A 113 17.12 1.87 -2.10
CA SER A 113 17.33 3.15 -2.79
C SER A 113 16.08 4.05 -2.73
N ILE A 114 14.88 3.48 -2.95
CA ILE A 114 13.62 4.21 -2.83
C ILE A 114 13.40 4.71 -1.40
N ALA A 115 13.69 3.87 -0.39
CA ALA A 115 13.53 4.27 1.01
C ALA A 115 14.46 5.42 1.40
N ARG A 116 15.73 5.39 0.94
CA ARG A 116 16.72 6.44 1.24
C ARG A 116 16.38 7.79 0.61
N GLU A 117 15.70 7.77 -0.53
CA GLU A 117 15.29 8.98 -1.23
C GLU A 117 13.87 9.44 -0.87
N ALA A 118 13.15 8.76 0.02
CA ALA A 118 11.83 9.19 0.47
C ALA A 118 11.90 10.16 1.66
N ASP A 119 10.92 11.07 1.74
CA ASP A 119 10.76 11.96 2.90
C ASP A 119 10.17 11.19 4.09
N LEU A 120 9.36 10.15 3.79
CA LEU A 120 8.80 9.24 4.78
C LEU A 120 8.74 7.82 4.25
N VAL A 121 9.17 6.86 5.07
CA VAL A 121 9.11 5.43 4.76
C VAL A 121 8.02 4.77 5.60
N LEU A 122 7.13 4.05 4.93
CA LEU A 122 6.10 3.18 5.50
C LEU A 122 6.53 1.72 5.29
N PRO A 123 7.10 1.04 6.29
CA PRO A 123 7.62 -0.31 6.11
C PRO A 123 6.50 -1.34 6.15
N THR A 124 6.42 -2.25 5.17
CA THR A 124 5.44 -3.35 5.18
C THR A 124 5.81 -4.50 6.10
N ARG A 125 7.10 -4.67 6.42
CA ARG A 125 7.64 -5.72 7.32
C ARG A 125 7.14 -7.13 6.98
N ALA A 126 7.00 -7.44 5.69
CA ALA A 126 6.54 -8.75 5.22
C ALA A 126 7.60 -9.86 5.39
N GLY A 127 8.84 -9.50 5.77
CA GLY A 127 9.97 -10.41 5.72
C GLY A 127 10.43 -10.68 4.28
N PRO A 128 11.41 -11.57 4.05
CA PRO A 128 11.91 -11.86 2.72
C PRO A 128 10.82 -12.53 1.86
N GLU A 129 10.59 -12.01 0.66
CA GLU A 129 9.75 -12.65 -0.36
C GLU A 129 10.63 -13.62 -1.16
N ILE A 130 10.32 -14.90 -1.13
CA ILE A 130 11.13 -15.94 -1.77
C ILE A 130 10.57 -16.32 -3.14
N SER A 131 9.27 -16.07 -3.35
CA SER A 131 8.58 -16.37 -4.61
C SER A 131 8.79 -15.26 -5.64
N VAL A 132 8.80 -15.63 -6.92
CA VAL A 132 8.73 -14.68 -8.03
C VAL A 132 7.39 -13.95 -8.03
N ALA A 133 6.31 -14.68 -7.77
CA ALA A 133 4.98 -14.09 -7.60
C ALA A 133 4.85 -13.44 -6.21
N SER A 134 4.48 -12.16 -6.18
CA SER A 134 4.21 -11.45 -4.94
C SER A 134 2.94 -11.98 -4.28
N THR A 135 3.05 -12.42 -3.04
CA THR A 135 1.90 -12.93 -2.24
C THR A 135 1.75 -12.13 -0.95
N LYS A 136 2.59 -12.43 0.05
CA LYS A 136 2.55 -11.73 1.34
C LYS A 136 2.92 -10.24 1.21
N ALA A 137 3.81 -9.86 0.29
CA ALA A 137 4.15 -8.47 0.07
C ALA A 137 2.91 -7.69 -0.42
N PHE A 138 2.12 -8.25 -1.34
CA PHE A 138 0.86 -7.65 -1.80
C PHE A 138 -0.13 -7.45 -0.65
N THR A 139 -0.40 -8.50 0.15
CA THR A 139 -1.35 -8.41 1.26
C THR A 139 -0.90 -7.41 2.33
N THR A 140 0.39 -7.32 2.61
CA THR A 140 0.92 -6.33 3.57
C THR A 140 0.87 -4.90 3.03
N GLN A 141 1.03 -4.69 1.73
CA GLN A 141 0.80 -3.39 1.08
C GLN A 141 -0.66 -2.97 1.22
N LEU A 142 -1.61 -3.87 0.95
CA LEU A 142 -3.04 -3.61 1.16
C LEU A 142 -3.32 -3.21 2.61
N MET A 143 -2.75 -3.92 3.58
CA MET A 143 -2.94 -3.62 5.00
C MET A 143 -2.43 -2.24 5.38
N ALA A 144 -1.24 -1.87 4.88
CA ALA A 144 -0.68 -0.55 5.14
C ALA A 144 -1.55 0.57 4.54
N LEU A 145 -2.03 0.37 3.30
CA LEU A 145 -2.92 1.32 2.64
C LEU A 145 -4.28 1.45 3.35
N ALA A 146 -4.83 0.35 3.87
CA ALA A 146 -6.09 0.39 4.63
C ALA A 146 -5.93 1.18 5.94
N VAL A 147 -4.85 0.93 6.69
CA VAL A 147 -4.56 1.70 7.92
C VAL A 147 -4.33 3.18 7.60
N LEU A 148 -3.59 3.49 6.54
CA LEU A 148 -3.35 4.85 6.09
C LEU A 148 -4.66 5.56 5.71
N ALA A 149 -5.58 4.87 5.03
CA ALA A 149 -6.87 5.42 4.66
C ALA A 149 -7.73 5.78 5.90
N VAL A 150 -7.69 4.95 6.95
CA VAL A 150 -8.37 5.24 8.23
C VAL A 150 -7.71 6.42 8.94
N ASP A 151 -6.37 6.47 8.99
CA ASP A 151 -5.60 7.55 9.59
C ASP A 151 -5.92 8.90 8.93
N TRP A 152 -5.85 8.96 7.61
CA TRP A 152 -6.15 10.17 6.87
C TRP A 152 -7.63 10.57 6.92
N ALA A 153 -8.54 9.58 7.03
CA ALA A 153 -9.96 9.86 7.23
C ALA A 153 -10.23 10.54 8.58
N LEU A 154 -9.52 10.13 9.64
CA LEU A 154 -9.53 10.80 10.95
C LEU A 154 -8.98 12.22 10.83
N ALA A 155 -7.79 12.40 10.25
CA ALA A 155 -7.14 13.69 10.08
C ALA A 155 -8.02 14.69 9.29
N ARG A 156 -8.80 14.19 8.32
CA ARG A 156 -9.72 14.98 7.49
C ARG A 156 -11.12 15.14 8.10
N GLY A 157 -11.37 14.62 9.30
CA GLY A 157 -12.68 14.69 9.95
C GLY A 157 -13.79 13.92 9.22
N ARG A 158 -13.42 12.93 8.40
CA ARG A 158 -14.36 12.08 7.63
C ARG A 158 -14.86 10.87 8.41
N LEU A 159 -14.08 10.44 9.39
CA LEU A 159 -14.45 9.40 10.35
C LEU A 159 -14.35 9.95 11.78
N ASP A 160 -15.26 9.52 12.64
CA ASP A 160 -15.10 9.67 14.07
C ASP A 160 -14.22 8.56 14.67
N ALA A 161 -13.75 8.76 15.90
CA ALA A 161 -12.86 7.83 16.58
C ALA A 161 -13.49 6.44 16.79
N ALA A 162 -14.79 6.35 17.01
CA ALA A 162 -15.49 5.08 17.23
C ALA A 162 -15.54 4.25 15.95
N THR A 163 -15.89 4.88 14.84
CA THR A 163 -15.92 4.24 13.51
C THR A 163 -14.52 3.82 13.07
N ALA A 164 -13.51 4.67 13.26
CA ALA A 164 -12.11 4.34 12.98
C ALA A 164 -11.66 3.12 13.80
N THR A 165 -11.96 3.09 15.11
CA THR A 165 -11.65 1.95 15.97
C THR A 165 -12.31 0.66 15.48
N ALA A 166 -13.57 0.73 15.00
CA ALA A 166 -14.26 -0.44 14.44
C ALA A 166 -13.54 -0.98 13.19
N HIS A 167 -13.09 -0.11 12.27
CA HIS A 167 -12.30 -0.51 11.11
C HIS A 167 -10.97 -1.15 11.52
N LEU A 168 -10.24 -0.56 12.48
CA LEU A 168 -8.95 -1.09 12.93
C LEU A 168 -9.08 -2.44 13.64
N ARG A 169 -10.15 -2.65 14.42
CA ARG A 169 -10.45 -3.96 15.01
C ARG A 169 -10.73 -5.01 13.95
N ALA A 170 -11.55 -4.70 12.95
CA ALA A 170 -11.83 -5.62 11.84
C ALA A 170 -10.54 -5.99 11.08
N LEU A 171 -9.65 -5.02 10.81
CA LEU A 171 -8.34 -5.28 10.23
C LEU A 171 -7.49 -6.18 11.14
N GLY A 172 -7.57 -6.01 12.46
CA GLY A 172 -6.86 -6.82 13.44
C GLY A 172 -7.30 -8.30 13.50
N GLU A 173 -8.51 -8.62 13.00
CA GLU A 173 -9.03 -9.99 12.93
C GLU A 173 -8.58 -10.75 11.67
N LEU A 174 -8.07 -10.05 10.65
CA LEU A 174 -7.69 -10.66 9.38
C LEU A 174 -6.68 -11.79 9.49
N PRO A 175 -5.64 -11.75 10.35
CA PRO A 175 -4.71 -12.87 10.51
C PRO A 175 -5.40 -14.16 10.92
N ASP A 176 -6.39 -14.07 11.82
CA ASP A 176 -7.14 -15.23 12.29
C ASP A 176 -8.10 -15.75 11.21
N LEU A 177 -8.70 -14.86 10.43
CA LEU A 177 -9.53 -15.21 9.27
C LEU A 177 -8.71 -15.95 8.21
N VAL A 178 -7.56 -15.40 7.83
CA VAL A 178 -6.62 -16.04 6.90
C VAL A 178 -6.16 -17.40 7.45
N GLY A 179 -5.81 -17.47 8.74
CA GLY A 179 -5.46 -18.73 9.39
C GLY A 179 -6.56 -19.78 9.31
N ARG A 180 -7.83 -19.40 9.42
CA ARG A 180 -8.98 -20.32 9.25
C ARG A 180 -9.06 -20.85 7.82
N VAL A 181 -8.87 -20.01 6.81
CA VAL A 181 -8.85 -20.43 5.40
C VAL A 181 -7.68 -21.38 5.14
N LEU A 182 -6.49 -21.05 5.63
CA LEU A 182 -5.30 -21.89 5.46
C LEU A 182 -5.46 -23.29 6.09
N ARG A 183 -6.16 -23.41 7.22
CA ARG A 183 -6.48 -24.73 7.81
C ARG A 183 -7.39 -25.58 6.95
N GLN A 184 -8.06 -25.01 5.95
CA GLN A 184 -8.95 -25.73 5.03
C GLN A 184 -8.29 -26.08 3.69
N LEU A 185 -6.97 -25.92 3.55
CA LEU A 185 -6.24 -26.16 2.29
C LEU A 185 -6.50 -27.54 1.69
N ALA A 186 -6.68 -28.58 2.50
CA ALA A 186 -7.00 -29.93 2.02
C ALA A 186 -8.25 -29.97 1.12
N ARG A 187 -9.21 -29.05 1.29
CA ARG A 187 -10.42 -28.97 0.46
C ARG A 187 -10.13 -28.52 -0.98
N TYR A 188 -8.99 -27.85 -1.19
CA TYR A 188 -8.59 -27.33 -2.50
C TYR A 188 -7.71 -28.31 -3.28
N HIS A 189 -7.17 -29.36 -2.65
CA HIS A 189 -6.31 -30.34 -3.32
C HIS A 189 -6.95 -30.95 -4.57
N PRO A 190 -8.25 -31.39 -4.58
CA PRO A 190 -8.85 -31.94 -5.79
C PRO A 190 -8.90 -30.95 -6.94
N VAL A 191 -9.17 -29.67 -6.63
CA VAL A 191 -9.18 -28.60 -7.63
C VAL A 191 -7.77 -28.34 -8.14
N ALA A 192 -6.78 -28.24 -7.25
CA ALA A 192 -5.38 -28.06 -7.61
C ALA A 192 -4.87 -29.19 -8.53
N HIS A 193 -5.22 -30.46 -8.24
CA HIS A 193 -4.88 -31.58 -9.10
C HIS A 193 -5.49 -31.48 -10.50
N ARG A 194 -6.74 -31.04 -10.60
CA ARG A 194 -7.39 -30.84 -11.91
C ARG A 194 -6.72 -29.71 -12.68
N LEU A 195 -6.42 -28.59 -12.02
CA LEU A 195 -5.76 -27.44 -12.64
C LEU A 195 -4.33 -27.78 -13.07
N ALA A 196 -3.60 -28.59 -12.31
CA ALA A 196 -2.25 -29.02 -12.68
C ALA A 196 -2.20 -29.86 -13.97
N GLN A 197 -3.34 -30.42 -14.42
CA GLN A 197 -3.45 -31.16 -15.67
C GLN A 197 -3.92 -30.29 -16.84
N ALA A 198 -4.35 -29.05 -16.58
CA ALA A 198 -4.80 -28.13 -17.60
C ALA A 198 -3.57 -27.55 -18.36
N ARG A 199 -3.70 -27.45 -19.68
CA ARG A 199 -2.68 -26.85 -20.52
C ARG A 199 -2.63 -25.33 -20.36
N ASP A 200 -3.81 -24.72 -20.23
CA ASP A 200 -3.98 -23.27 -20.11
C ASP A 200 -5.03 -22.98 -19.04
N ILE A 201 -4.84 -21.91 -18.28
CA ILE A 201 -5.77 -21.43 -17.25
C ILE A 201 -6.02 -19.93 -17.53
N LEU A 202 -7.28 -19.58 -17.72
CA LEU A 202 -7.72 -18.16 -17.81
C LEU A 202 -8.36 -17.75 -16.47
N TYR A 203 -7.99 -16.57 -15.98
CA TYR A 203 -8.52 -15.97 -14.74
C TYR A 203 -8.62 -14.44 -14.82
#